data_e9447966417452236473832a59e4c73a
#
_entry.id   e9447966417452236473832a59e4c73a
#
_cell.length_a   1.000
_cell.length_b   1.000
_cell.length_c   1.000
_cell.angle_alpha   90.00
_cell.angle_beta   90.00
_cell.angle_gamma   90.00
#
_symmetry.space_group_name_H-M   'P 1'
#
loop_
_entity.id
_entity.type
_entity.pdbx_description
1 polymer ?
#
loop_
_entity_poly.entity_id
_entity_poly.type
_entity_poly.pdbx_seq_one_letter_code
_entity_poly.pdbx_strand_id
1 'polypeptide(L)'
;NQRTDEYGGSFENRARWPLSVLKAMRERVGDGLCIDMRISGDELVPGGMGIEETKAFIRLAQEYIDTVHVSQGLIVEPRYMPYTMPAFYLPHCHNVKWSEQVKADPDIHIPVTVVGSITTVAEAEEIIASGKADMVAMARQLMCDNKLLYNAYRGMEEKTRPCLRCHECAPADIVHLRCATNPRLGRESEIPEELPCAKHKKRVVVVGGGVAGCMAAKTLVERGHDVTLIEKGDKLGGRLHEISCLSFKFDMRQHLRWLM
;
A
#
# COMPACT_ATOMS: atom_id res chain seq x y z
N ASN A 1 -28.70 -4.62 -2.14
CA ASN A 1 -28.98 -5.00 -3.51
C ASN A 1 -30.39 -4.58 -3.88
N GLN A 2 -30.55 -3.75 -4.92
CA GLN A 2 -31.86 -3.20 -5.33
C GLN A 2 -32.43 -3.91 -6.58
N ARG A 3 -31.68 -4.85 -7.18
CA ARG A 3 -32.15 -5.61 -8.36
C ARG A 3 -33.19 -6.65 -7.96
N THR A 4 -34.23 -6.80 -8.79
CA THR A 4 -35.33 -7.76 -8.62
C THR A 4 -35.37 -8.84 -9.68
N ASP A 5 -34.40 -8.80 -10.64
CA ASP A 5 -34.23 -9.79 -11.70
C ASP A 5 -33.35 -10.99 -11.25
N GLU A 6 -32.99 -11.84 -12.20
CA GLU A 6 -32.16 -13.04 -11.98
C GLU A 6 -30.71 -12.75 -11.48
N TYR A 7 -30.30 -11.48 -11.41
CA TYR A 7 -29.01 -11.01 -10.89
C TYR A 7 -29.14 -10.31 -9.53
N GLY A 8 -30.29 -10.35 -8.89
CA GLY A 8 -30.57 -9.69 -7.63
C GLY A 8 -31.19 -10.59 -6.58
N GLY A 9 -31.28 -10.10 -5.34
CA GLY A 9 -31.86 -10.83 -4.22
C GLY A 9 -30.92 -11.87 -3.62
N SER A 10 -31.10 -13.16 -3.89
CA SER A 10 -30.31 -14.25 -3.27
C SER A 10 -28.83 -14.17 -3.60
N PHE A 11 -28.01 -14.85 -2.79
CA PHE A 11 -26.55 -14.91 -3.03
C PHE A 11 -26.22 -15.50 -4.41
N GLU A 12 -26.89 -16.57 -4.81
CA GLU A 12 -26.69 -17.23 -6.09
C GLU A 12 -26.98 -16.30 -7.28
N ASN A 13 -28.05 -15.51 -7.18
CA ASN A 13 -28.37 -14.52 -8.20
C ASN A 13 -27.34 -13.41 -8.27
N ARG A 14 -26.88 -12.90 -7.12
CA ARG A 14 -25.82 -11.87 -7.05
C ARG A 14 -24.47 -12.38 -7.57
N ALA A 15 -24.15 -13.63 -7.33
CA ALA A 15 -22.94 -14.29 -7.79
C ALA A 15 -22.97 -14.61 -9.30
N ARG A 16 -24.15 -14.76 -9.91
CA ARG A 16 -24.34 -15.18 -11.31
C ARG A 16 -23.54 -14.33 -12.31
N TRP A 17 -23.67 -13.01 -12.21
CA TRP A 17 -22.98 -12.11 -13.16
C TRP A 17 -21.45 -12.20 -13.04
N PRO A 18 -20.81 -11.98 -11.89
CA PRO A 18 -19.37 -12.06 -11.80
C PRO A 18 -18.81 -13.45 -12.14
N LEU A 19 -19.50 -14.53 -11.79
CA LEU A 19 -19.09 -15.89 -12.19
C LEU A 19 -19.17 -16.09 -13.71
N SER A 20 -20.20 -15.58 -14.39
CA SER A 20 -20.28 -15.67 -15.84
C SER A 20 -19.14 -14.92 -16.54
N VAL A 21 -18.71 -13.79 -15.98
CA VAL A 21 -17.55 -13.03 -16.48
C VAL A 21 -16.25 -13.82 -16.29
N LEU A 22 -16.01 -14.35 -15.09
CA LEU A 22 -14.81 -15.15 -14.79
C LEU A 22 -14.73 -16.39 -15.67
N LYS A 23 -15.85 -17.08 -15.87
CA LYS A 23 -15.95 -18.23 -16.77
C LYS A 23 -15.58 -17.85 -18.20
N ALA A 24 -16.19 -16.78 -18.74
CA ALA A 24 -15.90 -16.31 -20.10
C ALA A 24 -14.43 -15.87 -20.26
N MET A 25 -13.83 -15.27 -19.22
CA MET A 25 -12.39 -14.94 -19.20
C MET A 25 -11.55 -16.21 -19.29
N ARG A 26 -11.81 -17.23 -18.45
CA ARG A 26 -11.08 -18.49 -18.44
C ARG A 26 -11.22 -19.23 -19.77
N GLU A 27 -12.42 -19.30 -20.32
CA GLU A 27 -12.67 -19.90 -21.64
C GLU A 27 -11.89 -19.18 -22.76
N ARG A 28 -11.72 -17.87 -22.65
CA ARG A 28 -11.00 -17.08 -23.67
C ARG A 28 -9.49 -17.19 -23.58
N VAL A 29 -8.92 -17.21 -22.37
CA VAL A 29 -7.46 -17.20 -22.18
C VAL A 29 -6.88 -18.60 -21.93
N GLY A 30 -7.72 -19.59 -21.62
CA GLY A 30 -7.27 -20.93 -21.24
C GLY A 30 -6.37 -20.90 -20.02
N ASP A 31 -5.40 -21.81 -19.94
CA ASP A 31 -4.43 -21.91 -18.85
C ASP A 31 -3.16 -21.08 -19.10
N GLY A 32 -3.13 -20.31 -20.19
CA GLY A 32 -1.97 -19.52 -20.59
C GLY A 32 -1.75 -18.23 -19.80
N LEU A 33 -2.75 -17.77 -19.04
CA LEU A 33 -2.68 -16.56 -18.21
C LEU A 33 -3.21 -16.82 -16.81
N CYS A 34 -2.53 -16.24 -15.82
CA CYS A 34 -2.99 -16.21 -14.45
C CYS A 34 -4.12 -15.18 -14.30
N ILE A 35 -5.25 -15.60 -13.75
CA ILE A 35 -6.37 -14.72 -13.41
C ILE A 35 -6.34 -14.49 -11.90
N ASP A 36 -5.96 -13.27 -11.50
CA ASP A 36 -6.02 -12.80 -10.11
C ASP A 36 -7.31 -12.01 -9.88
N MET A 37 -8.15 -12.47 -8.98
CA MET A 37 -9.41 -11.79 -8.66
C MET A 37 -9.30 -11.03 -7.33
N ARG A 38 -9.50 -9.71 -7.37
CA ARG A 38 -9.56 -8.93 -6.14
C ARG A 38 -10.99 -8.82 -5.61
N ILE A 39 -11.14 -9.09 -4.30
CA ILE A 39 -12.43 -9.06 -3.60
C ILE A 39 -12.26 -8.44 -2.20
N SER A 40 -13.30 -7.79 -1.68
CA SER A 40 -13.33 -7.33 -0.29
C SER A 40 -13.69 -8.48 0.63
N GLY A 41 -12.90 -8.71 1.69
CA GLY A 41 -13.24 -9.63 2.76
C GLY A 41 -14.49 -9.20 3.53
N ASP A 42 -14.70 -7.86 3.60
CA ASP A 42 -15.90 -7.23 4.16
C ASP A 42 -16.07 -5.86 3.51
N GLU A 43 -17.26 -5.56 2.99
CA GLU A 43 -17.57 -4.26 2.37
C GLU A 43 -17.82 -3.16 3.40
N LEU A 44 -18.06 -3.50 4.66
CA LEU A 44 -18.33 -2.60 5.79
C LEU A 44 -19.63 -1.77 5.66
N VAL A 45 -20.43 -1.99 4.65
CA VAL A 45 -21.68 -1.25 4.43
C VAL A 45 -22.88 -2.08 4.90
N PRO A 46 -23.92 -1.47 5.48
CA PRO A 46 -25.14 -2.18 5.82
C PRO A 46 -25.76 -2.86 4.59
N GLY A 47 -25.99 -4.18 4.68
CA GLY A 47 -26.47 -4.98 3.55
C GLY A 47 -25.44 -5.26 2.46
N GLY A 48 -24.19 -4.91 2.69
CA GLY A 48 -23.06 -5.30 1.85
C GLY A 48 -22.59 -6.74 2.12
N MET A 49 -21.62 -7.19 1.34
CA MET A 49 -21.04 -8.53 1.45
C MET A 49 -20.06 -8.58 2.63
N GLY A 50 -20.28 -9.51 3.54
CA GLY A 50 -19.36 -9.84 4.62
C GLY A 50 -18.51 -11.06 4.32
N ILE A 51 -17.62 -11.43 5.26
CA ILE A 51 -16.61 -12.46 5.06
C ILE A 51 -17.20 -13.83 4.69
N GLU A 52 -18.35 -14.23 5.23
CA GLU A 52 -18.94 -15.54 4.92
C GLU A 52 -19.45 -15.61 3.48
N GLU A 53 -20.07 -14.53 2.98
CA GLU A 53 -20.47 -14.44 1.57
C GLU A 53 -19.25 -14.35 0.66
N THR A 54 -18.19 -13.63 1.08
CA THR A 54 -16.93 -13.56 0.35
C THR A 54 -16.30 -14.94 0.20
N LYS A 55 -16.20 -15.73 1.26
CA LYS A 55 -15.72 -17.12 1.20
C LYS A 55 -16.59 -17.98 0.29
N ALA A 56 -17.91 -17.88 0.44
CA ALA A 56 -18.85 -18.61 -0.42
C ALA A 56 -18.65 -18.26 -1.91
N PHE A 57 -18.41 -16.97 -2.22
CA PHE A 57 -18.12 -16.56 -3.58
C PHE A 57 -16.76 -17.09 -4.09
N ILE A 58 -15.71 -17.06 -3.28
CA ILE A 58 -14.38 -17.58 -3.65
C ILE A 58 -14.44 -19.08 -3.95
N ARG A 59 -15.19 -19.87 -3.15
CA ARG A 59 -15.38 -21.31 -3.42
C ARG A 59 -15.97 -21.59 -4.79
N LEU A 60 -16.91 -20.74 -5.27
CA LEU A 60 -17.45 -20.85 -6.61
C LEU A 60 -16.51 -20.31 -7.69
N ALA A 61 -15.81 -19.23 -7.40
CA ALA A 61 -14.95 -18.55 -8.36
C ALA A 61 -13.64 -19.29 -8.63
N GLN A 62 -13.13 -20.09 -7.68
CA GLN A 62 -11.83 -20.76 -7.79
C GLN A 62 -11.73 -21.76 -8.95
N GLU A 63 -12.84 -22.16 -9.56
CA GLU A 63 -12.83 -22.94 -10.80
C GLU A 63 -12.34 -22.13 -12.00
N TYR A 64 -12.39 -20.80 -11.92
CA TYR A 64 -12.11 -19.88 -13.03
C TYR A 64 -10.91 -18.96 -12.80
N ILE A 65 -10.41 -18.87 -11.57
CA ILE A 65 -9.30 -18.01 -11.15
C ILE A 65 -8.14 -18.82 -10.60
N ASP A 66 -6.94 -18.25 -10.64
CA ASP A 66 -5.73 -18.90 -10.14
C ASP A 66 -5.34 -18.39 -8.75
N THR A 67 -5.67 -17.15 -8.43
CA THR A 67 -5.39 -16.53 -7.13
C THR A 67 -6.52 -15.59 -6.71
N VAL A 68 -6.65 -15.36 -5.42
CA VAL A 68 -7.58 -14.36 -4.88
C VAL A 68 -6.83 -13.30 -4.08
N HIS A 69 -7.14 -12.04 -4.33
CA HIS A 69 -6.53 -10.88 -3.68
C HIS A 69 -7.55 -10.24 -2.71
N VAL A 70 -7.34 -10.47 -1.41
CA VAL A 70 -8.27 -10.04 -0.36
C VAL A 70 -7.95 -8.62 0.10
N SER A 71 -8.96 -7.76 0.03
CA SER A 71 -8.94 -6.37 0.51
C SER A 71 -10.05 -6.12 1.52
N GLN A 72 -10.47 -4.87 1.71
CA GLN A 72 -11.58 -4.47 2.59
C GLN A 72 -12.27 -3.22 2.07
N GLY A 73 -13.56 -3.06 2.44
CA GLY A 73 -14.34 -1.86 2.21
C GLY A 73 -14.87 -1.72 0.79
N LEU A 74 -15.65 -0.69 0.58
CA LEU A 74 -16.27 -0.36 -0.71
C LEU A 74 -15.80 1.03 -1.15
N ILE A 75 -15.09 1.12 -2.27
CA ILE A 75 -14.42 2.36 -2.72
C ILE A 75 -15.40 3.48 -3.10
N VAL A 76 -16.62 3.12 -3.50
CA VAL A 76 -17.64 4.10 -3.91
C VAL A 76 -18.32 4.79 -2.72
N GLU A 77 -18.06 4.36 -1.49
CA GLU A 77 -18.61 4.94 -0.28
C GLU A 77 -17.49 5.66 0.48
N PRO A 78 -17.40 7.00 0.40
CA PRO A 78 -16.25 7.78 0.93
C PRO A 78 -15.94 7.55 2.40
N ARG A 79 -16.96 7.27 3.25
CA ARG A 79 -16.75 7.02 4.68
C ARG A 79 -15.92 5.77 4.97
N TYR A 80 -15.89 4.80 4.04
CA TYR A 80 -15.12 3.55 4.18
C TYR A 80 -13.78 3.58 3.44
N MET A 81 -13.48 4.66 2.71
CA MET A 81 -12.19 4.83 2.04
C MET A 81 -10.97 4.61 2.98
N PRO A 82 -10.98 5.11 4.24
CA PRO A 82 -9.89 4.87 5.17
C PRO A 82 -9.67 3.40 5.55
N TYR A 83 -10.62 2.52 5.30
CA TYR A 83 -10.50 1.07 5.54
C TYR A 83 -10.09 0.33 4.26
N THR A 84 -10.57 0.78 3.10
CA THR A 84 -10.15 0.25 1.80
C THR A 84 -8.66 0.48 1.56
N MET A 85 -8.18 1.66 1.95
CA MET A 85 -6.76 2.02 1.98
C MET A 85 -6.40 2.44 3.41
N PRO A 86 -6.10 1.49 4.32
CA PRO A 86 -5.98 1.81 5.74
C PRO A 86 -5.06 2.98 6.02
N ALA A 87 -5.62 4.04 6.67
CA ALA A 87 -4.96 5.30 6.94
C ALA A 87 -3.99 5.22 8.13
N PHE A 88 -3.19 6.26 8.35
CA PHE A 88 -2.17 6.32 9.40
C PHE A 88 -2.67 6.15 10.83
N TYR A 89 -3.96 6.34 11.11
CA TYR A 89 -4.57 6.14 12.43
C TYR A 89 -5.13 4.74 12.65
N LEU A 90 -5.14 3.90 11.61
CA LEU A 90 -5.45 2.48 11.72
C LEU A 90 -4.14 1.67 11.90
N PRO A 91 -4.19 0.49 12.50
CA PRO A 91 -3.00 -0.34 12.65
C PRO A 91 -2.42 -0.74 11.29
N HIS A 92 -1.15 -1.09 11.27
CA HIS A 92 -0.53 -1.79 10.16
C HIS A 92 -1.18 -3.17 9.97
N CYS A 93 -1.04 -3.73 8.79
CA CYS A 93 -1.58 -5.06 8.44
C CYS A 93 -3.10 -5.19 8.68
N HIS A 94 -3.82 -4.06 8.57
CA HIS A 94 -5.22 -3.94 8.99
C HIS A 94 -6.16 -4.99 8.37
N ASN A 95 -5.92 -5.36 7.11
CA ASN A 95 -6.79 -6.27 6.37
C ASN A 95 -6.39 -7.76 6.50
N VAL A 96 -5.27 -8.08 7.15
CA VAL A 96 -4.74 -9.45 7.26
C VAL A 96 -5.74 -10.40 7.93
N LYS A 97 -6.54 -9.91 8.86
CA LYS A 97 -7.63 -10.69 9.49
C LYS A 97 -8.61 -11.32 8.49
N TRP A 98 -8.77 -10.72 7.31
CA TRP A 98 -9.67 -11.25 6.27
C TRP A 98 -8.98 -12.33 5.43
N SER A 99 -7.74 -12.13 5.03
CA SER A 99 -6.97 -13.17 4.34
C SER A 99 -6.77 -14.41 5.23
N GLU A 100 -6.50 -14.22 6.52
CA GLU A 100 -6.38 -15.29 7.50
C GLU A 100 -7.67 -16.15 7.57
N GLN A 101 -8.85 -15.51 7.56
CA GLN A 101 -10.13 -16.24 7.55
C GLN A 101 -10.40 -16.96 6.22
N VAL A 102 -9.97 -16.39 5.08
CA VAL A 102 -10.05 -17.04 3.77
C VAL A 102 -9.10 -18.24 3.72
N LYS A 103 -7.85 -18.09 4.19
CA LYS A 103 -6.87 -19.18 4.26
C LYS A 103 -7.29 -20.33 5.19
N ALA A 104 -8.02 -20.02 6.26
CA ALA A 104 -8.52 -21.02 7.20
C ALA A 104 -9.72 -21.81 6.66
N ASP A 105 -10.28 -21.43 5.52
CA ASP A 105 -11.42 -22.11 4.90
C ASP A 105 -10.95 -23.38 4.17
N PRO A 106 -11.39 -24.59 4.60
CA PRO A 106 -10.88 -25.85 4.05
C PRO A 106 -11.29 -26.12 2.59
N ASP A 107 -12.30 -25.40 2.10
CA ASP A 107 -12.81 -25.57 0.73
C ASP A 107 -12.21 -24.54 -0.25
N ILE A 108 -11.29 -23.69 0.22
CA ILE A 108 -10.56 -22.72 -0.64
C ILE A 108 -9.13 -23.23 -0.82
N HIS A 109 -8.78 -23.59 -2.05
CA HIS A 109 -7.52 -24.25 -2.38
C HIS A 109 -6.53 -23.42 -3.18
N ILE A 110 -6.97 -22.23 -3.66
CA ILE A 110 -6.13 -21.33 -4.43
C ILE A 110 -5.30 -20.42 -3.53
N PRO A 111 -4.13 -19.94 -3.98
CA PRO A 111 -3.32 -18.98 -3.25
C PRO A 111 -4.08 -17.69 -2.91
N VAL A 112 -3.81 -17.17 -1.73
CA VAL A 112 -4.43 -15.95 -1.20
C VAL A 112 -3.40 -14.83 -1.08
N THR A 113 -3.66 -13.72 -1.76
CA THR A 113 -2.91 -12.47 -1.62
C THR A 113 -3.62 -11.55 -0.64
N VAL A 114 -2.88 -10.83 0.19
CA VAL A 114 -3.42 -9.79 1.07
C VAL A 114 -2.85 -8.41 0.74
N VAL A 115 -3.69 -7.38 0.85
CA VAL A 115 -3.30 -5.97 0.77
C VAL A 115 -3.92 -5.19 1.93
N GLY A 116 -3.19 -4.23 2.47
CA GLY A 116 -3.77 -3.30 3.45
C GLY A 116 -2.80 -2.83 4.52
N SER A 117 -2.12 -1.72 4.27
CA SER A 117 -1.17 -1.10 5.20
C SER A 117 -0.02 -2.00 5.64
N ILE A 118 0.48 -2.82 4.74
CA ILE A 118 1.73 -3.55 4.89
C ILE A 118 2.81 -2.64 4.31
N THR A 119 3.81 -2.27 5.11
CA THR A 119 4.76 -1.20 4.77
C THR A 119 6.22 -1.62 4.87
N THR A 120 6.49 -2.76 5.50
CA THR A 120 7.84 -3.30 5.66
C THR A 120 7.93 -4.74 5.15
N VAL A 121 9.13 -5.16 4.77
CA VAL A 121 9.38 -6.56 4.39
C VAL A 121 9.21 -7.48 5.58
N ALA A 122 9.58 -7.04 6.78
CA ALA A 122 9.37 -7.82 8.01
C ALA A 122 7.89 -8.11 8.29
N GLU A 123 7.00 -7.13 8.06
CA GLU A 123 5.54 -7.36 8.15
C GLU A 123 5.06 -8.37 7.10
N ALA A 124 5.55 -8.26 5.87
CA ALA A 124 5.20 -9.20 4.80
C ALA A 124 5.67 -10.63 5.11
N GLU A 125 6.88 -10.78 5.60
CA GLU A 125 7.47 -12.06 6.00
C GLU A 125 6.67 -12.71 7.15
N GLU A 126 6.32 -11.95 8.17
CA GLU A 126 5.50 -12.43 9.30
C GLU A 126 4.14 -12.94 8.83
N ILE A 127 3.49 -12.26 7.89
CA ILE A 127 2.18 -12.67 7.35
C ILE A 127 2.29 -14.01 6.63
N ILE A 128 3.31 -14.19 5.80
CA ILE A 128 3.55 -15.43 5.04
C ILE A 128 3.97 -16.56 5.97
N ALA A 129 4.94 -16.30 6.84
CA ALA A 129 5.46 -17.31 7.78
C ALA A 129 4.40 -17.82 8.76
N SER A 130 3.45 -16.95 9.17
CA SER A 130 2.33 -17.33 10.02
C SER A 130 1.15 -17.98 9.26
N GLY A 131 1.24 -18.13 7.94
CA GLY A 131 0.21 -18.77 7.11
C GLY A 131 -1.07 -17.97 6.93
N LYS A 132 -1.02 -16.66 7.15
CA LYS A 132 -2.20 -15.76 7.03
C LYS A 132 -2.51 -15.34 5.60
N ALA A 133 -1.53 -15.46 4.72
CA ALA A 133 -1.64 -15.31 3.27
C ALA A 133 -0.47 -16.05 2.60
N ASP A 134 -0.58 -16.31 1.29
CA ASP A 134 0.50 -16.88 0.48
C ASP A 134 1.34 -15.78 -0.17
N MET A 135 0.73 -14.63 -0.42
CA MET A 135 1.35 -13.48 -1.08
C MET A 135 0.90 -12.17 -0.43
N VAL A 136 1.76 -11.15 -0.54
CA VAL A 136 1.52 -9.81 0.00
C VAL A 136 1.62 -8.76 -1.09
N ALA A 137 0.65 -7.86 -1.16
CA ALA A 137 0.65 -6.71 -2.05
C ALA A 137 0.90 -5.39 -1.29
N MET A 138 1.86 -4.60 -1.76
CA MET A 138 2.34 -3.38 -1.10
C MET A 138 2.32 -2.19 -2.06
N ALA A 139 1.16 -1.59 -2.33
CA ALA A 139 1.06 -0.49 -3.31
C ALA A 139 1.70 0.81 -2.82
N ARG A 140 1.18 1.40 -1.73
CA ARG A 140 1.58 2.75 -1.28
C ARG A 140 3.02 2.83 -0.80
N GLN A 141 3.55 1.77 -0.20
CA GLN A 141 4.95 1.73 0.20
C GLN A 141 5.88 1.71 -1.02
N LEU A 142 5.54 0.96 -2.06
CA LEU A 142 6.31 0.95 -3.31
C LEU A 142 6.20 2.26 -4.11
N MET A 143 5.06 2.96 -4.02
CA MET A 143 4.93 4.34 -4.52
C MET A 143 5.81 5.32 -3.75
N CYS A 144 5.96 5.10 -2.44
CA CYS A 144 6.81 5.92 -1.58
C CYS A 144 8.30 5.66 -1.85
N ASP A 145 8.69 4.39 -1.93
CA ASP A 145 10.05 3.94 -2.21
C ASP A 145 10.05 2.60 -2.97
N ASN A 146 10.38 2.65 -4.25
CA ASN A 146 10.46 1.47 -5.11
C ASN A 146 11.67 0.57 -4.79
N LYS A 147 12.62 1.06 -3.98
CA LYS A 147 13.81 0.29 -3.55
C LYS A 147 13.56 -0.58 -2.31
N LEU A 148 12.32 -0.64 -1.80
CA LEU A 148 11.97 -1.44 -0.61
C LEU A 148 12.57 -2.85 -0.65
N LEU A 149 12.25 -3.63 -1.68
CA LEU A 149 12.72 -5.01 -1.80
C LEU A 149 14.22 -5.09 -2.06
N TYR A 150 14.76 -4.18 -2.88
CA TYR A 150 16.20 -4.10 -3.13
C TYR A 150 16.98 -3.81 -1.84
N ASN A 151 16.52 -2.87 -1.03
CA ASN A 151 17.15 -2.52 0.24
C ASN A 151 17.08 -3.69 1.23
N ALA A 152 15.92 -4.34 1.36
CA ALA A 152 15.76 -5.50 2.23
C ALA A 152 16.66 -6.66 1.83
N TYR A 153 16.71 -6.99 0.54
CA TYR A 153 17.57 -8.05 0.04
C TYR A 153 19.09 -7.81 0.30
N ARG A 154 19.47 -6.55 0.48
CA ARG A 154 20.86 -6.12 0.78
C ARG A 154 21.11 -5.87 2.25
N GLY A 155 20.13 -6.06 3.14
CA GLY A 155 20.24 -5.75 4.58
C GLY A 155 20.42 -4.24 4.84
N MET A 156 19.73 -3.41 4.06
CA MET A 156 19.78 -1.94 4.11
C MET A 156 18.39 -1.34 4.31
N GLU A 157 17.54 -2.00 5.09
CA GLU A 157 16.14 -1.61 5.30
C GLU A 157 16.01 -0.19 5.85
N GLU A 158 17.00 0.26 6.63
CA GLU A 158 17.06 1.61 7.19
C GLU A 158 17.13 2.72 6.14
N LYS A 159 17.55 2.38 4.92
CA LYS A 159 17.57 3.32 3.78
C LYS A 159 16.21 3.49 3.12
N THR A 160 15.28 2.58 3.39
CA THR A 160 13.94 2.62 2.79
C THR A 160 13.10 3.74 3.39
N ARG A 161 12.62 4.65 2.54
CA ARG A 161 11.73 5.74 2.92
C ARG A 161 10.38 5.18 3.33
N PRO A 162 9.93 5.39 4.59
CA PRO A 162 8.65 4.85 5.04
C PRO A 162 7.46 5.63 4.49
N CYS A 163 6.41 4.92 4.10
CA CYS A 163 5.13 5.49 3.71
C CYS A 163 4.40 6.04 4.94
N LEU A 164 3.90 7.27 4.86
CA LEU A 164 3.13 7.90 5.94
C LEU A 164 1.66 7.44 6.01
N ARG A 165 1.19 6.66 5.08
CA ARG A 165 -0.23 6.27 4.93
C ARG A 165 -1.20 7.46 4.97
N CYS A 166 -0.74 8.61 4.48
CA CYS A 166 -1.43 9.92 4.54
C CYS A 166 -2.49 10.13 3.46
N HIS A 167 -2.65 9.19 2.51
CA HIS A 167 -3.56 9.24 1.37
C HIS A 167 -3.26 10.34 0.33
N GLU A 168 -2.13 11.02 0.39
CA GLU A 168 -1.76 12.02 -0.61
C GLU A 168 -1.65 11.45 -2.04
N CYS A 169 -1.41 10.13 -2.15
CA CYS A 169 -1.37 9.40 -3.42
C CYS A 169 -2.75 8.93 -3.91
N ALA A 170 -3.84 9.29 -3.23
CA ALA A 170 -5.21 8.96 -3.59
C ALA A 170 -6.10 10.20 -3.48
N PRO A 171 -5.77 11.30 -4.19
CA PRO A 171 -6.59 12.50 -4.18
C PRO A 171 -7.93 12.23 -4.89
N ALA A 172 -8.96 12.93 -4.47
CA ALA A 172 -10.30 12.79 -5.06
C ALA A 172 -10.34 13.22 -6.55
N ASP A 173 -9.40 14.05 -6.96
CA ASP A 173 -9.30 14.60 -8.31
C ASP A 173 -8.39 13.84 -9.27
N ILE A 174 -7.69 12.83 -8.86
CA ILE A 174 -6.78 11.90 -9.60
C ILE A 174 -6.03 12.50 -10.83
N VAL A 175 -5.94 13.82 -10.92
CA VAL A 175 -5.32 14.48 -12.09
C VAL A 175 -3.79 14.25 -12.08
N HIS A 176 -3.18 14.19 -10.89
CA HIS A 176 -1.74 13.98 -10.74
C HIS A 176 -1.45 13.06 -9.55
N LEU A 177 -0.89 11.90 -9.84
CA LEU A 177 -0.38 11.00 -8.82
C LEU A 177 0.79 11.66 -8.10
N ARG A 178 0.75 11.74 -6.75
CA ARG A 178 1.79 12.37 -5.94
C ARG A 178 1.98 11.67 -4.59
N CYS A 179 3.10 11.87 -3.96
CA CYS A 179 3.37 11.36 -2.62
C CYS A 179 3.93 12.48 -1.74
N ALA A 180 3.49 12.53 -0.48
CA ALA A 180 3.97 13.54 0.49
C ALA A 180 5.48 13.45 0.76
N THR A 181 6.10 12.29 0.55
CA THR A 181 7.52 12.05 0.85
C THR A 181 8.36 11.69 -0.37
N ASN A 182 7.75 11.29 -1.49
CA ASN A 182 8.44 10.96 -2.73
C ASN A 182 8.12 12.00 -3.81
N PRO A 183 9.00 12.96 -4.09
CA PRO A 183 8.76 14.00 -5.09
C PRO A 183 8.76 13.50 -6.53
N ARG A 184 9.25 12.25 -6.77
CA ARG A 184 9.30 11.64 -8.10
C ARG A 184 7.97 11.02 -8.53
N LEU A 185 7.14 10.58 -7.58
CA LEU A 185 5.91 9.87 -7.92
C LEU A 185 5.02 10.72 -8.85
N GLY A 186 4.71 10.17 -10.02
CA GLY A 186 4.00 10.85 -11.11
C GLY A 186 4.86 11.84 -11.92
N ARG A 187 6.17 11.92 -11.64
CA ARG A 187 7.13 12.81 -12.30
C ARG A 187 8.43 12.09 -12.69
N GLU A 188 8.36 10.80 -12.92
CA GLU A 188 9.53 9.94 -13.19
C GLU A 188 10.26 10.34 -14.47
N SER A 189 9.53 10.90 -15.44
CA SER A 189 10.10 11.45 -16.68
C SER A 189 10.86 12.77 -16.50
N GLU A 190 10.54 13.53 -15.42
CA GLU A 190 11.17 14.83 -15.13
C GLU A 190 12.30 14.69 -14.11
N ILE A 191 12.14 13.83 -13.12
CA ILE A 191 13.07 13.65 -12.01
C ILE A 191 13.68 12.25 -12.10
N PRO A 192 14.96 12.13 -12.47
CA PRO A 192 15.61 10.83 -12.59
C PRO A 192 15.71 10.13 -11.24
N GLU A 193 15.80 8.81 -11.26
CA GLU A 193 15.93 8.02 -10.04
C GLU A 193 17.24 8.31 -9.31
N GLU A 194 18.31 8.36 -10.06
CA GLU A 194 19.62 8.78 -9.57
C GLU A 194 19.90 10.20 -10.06
N LEU A 195 20.07 11.10 -9.11
CA LEU A 195 20.38 12.49 -9.44
C LEU A 195 21.80 12.58 -10.00
N PRO A 196 22.00 13.27 -11.12
CA PRO A 196 23.33 13.39 -11.70
C PRO A 196 24.28 14.13 -10.75
N CYS A 197 25.50 13.65 -10.65
CA CYS A 197 26.56 14.36 -9.93
C CYS A 197 26.73 15.77 -10.47
N ALA A 198 26.99 16.71 -9.58
CA ALA A 198 27.24 18.10 -9.97
C ALA A 198 28.51 18.20 -10.80
N LYS A 199 28.48 18.94 -11.93
CA LYS A 199 29.65 19.20 -12.75
C LYS A 199 30.76 19.90 -11.97
N HIS A 200 30.41 20.73 -11.00
CA HIS A 200 31.33 21.46 -10.13
C HIS A 200 30.90 21.29 -8.69
N LYS A 201 31.78 20.73 -7.87
CA LYS A 201 31.56 20.61 -6.42
C LYS A 201 31.54 22.02 -5.81
N LYS A 202 30.56 22.27 -4.95
CA LYS A 202 30.37 23.53 -4.23
C LYS A 202 30.33 23.28 -2.73
N ARG A 203 30.72 24.28 -1.95
CA ARG A 203 30.38 24.35 -0.53
C ARG A 203 29.05 25.02 -0.38
N VAL A 204 28.08 24.33 0.24
CA VAL A 204 26.69 24.78 0.38
C VAL A 204 26.33 24.79 1.86
N VAL A 205 25.76 25.90 2.31
CA VAL A 205 25.22 26.02 3.66
C VAL A 205 23.70 25.94 3.56
N VAL A 206 23.11 25.00 4.30
CA VAL A 206 21.66 24.85 4.46
C VAL A 206 21.29 25.37 5.85
N VAL A 207 20.42 26.35 5.93
CA VAL A 207 19.98 26.96 7.19
C VAL A 207 18.59 26.44 7.55
N GLY A 208 18.47 25.78 8.70
CA GLY A 208 17.27 25.14 9.21
C GLY A 208 17.25 23.64 8.97
N GLY A 209 17.27 22.86 10.04
CA GLY A 209 17.26 21.39 10.05
C GLY A 209 15.88 20.78 10.10
N GLY A 210 14.84 21.44 9.63
CA GLY A 210 13.53 20.86 9.42
C GLY A 210 13.50 19.87 8.25
N VAL A 211 12.33 19.29 7.94
CA VAL A 211 12.17 18.28 6.87
C VAL A 211 12.75 18.78 5.54
N ALA A 212 12.42 19.99 5.14
CA ALA A 212 12.92 20.57 3.89
C ALA A 212 14.45 20.74 3.87
N GLY A 213 15.04 21.24 4.96
CA GLY A 213 16.49 21.43 5.07
C GLY A 213 17.24 20.10 5.08
N CYS A 214 16.76 19.10 5.82
CA CYS A 214 17.35 17.76 5.84
C CYS A 214 17.30 17.12 4.44
N MET A 215 16.17 17.22 3.74
CA MET A 215 16.04 16.69 2.38
C MET A 215 16.92 17.45 1.37
N ALA A 216 17.04 18.77 1.49
CA ALA A 216 17.92 19.57 0.68
C ALA A 216 19.40 19.16 0.91
N ALA A 217 19.81 19.05 2.18
CA ALA A 217 21.16 18.64 2.54
C ALA A 217 21.49 17.24 1.98
N LYS A 218 20.59 16.25 2.20
CA LYS A 218 20.72 14.91 1.64
C LYS A 218 20.90 14.93 0.12
N THR A 219 20.02 15.61 -0.60
CA THR A 219 20.05 15.73 -2.06
C THR A 219 21.35 16.37 -2.55
N LEU A 220 21.84 17.40 -1.87
CA LEU A 220 23.09 18.07 -2.23
C LEU A 220 24.32 17.18 -2.01
N VAL A 221 24.34 16.41 -0.92
CA VAL A 221 25.39 15.42 -0.63
C VAL A 221 25.39 14.32 -1.70
N GLU A 222 24.23 13.77 -2.03
CA GLU A 222 24.08 12.75 -3.08
C GLU A 222 24.58 13.24 -4.44
N ARG A 223 24.46 14.54 -4.71
CA ARG A 223 25.01 15.18 -5.91
C ARG A 223 26.49 15.54 -5.83
N GLY A 224 27.17 15.25 -4.72
CA GLY A 224 28.60 15.41 -4.54
C GLY A 224 29.06 16.78 -4.03
N HIS A 225 28.16 17.61 -3.48
CA HIS A 225 28.54 18.88 -2.86
C HIS A 225 29.06 18.70 -1.42
N ASP A 226 29.84 19.68 -0.93
CA ASP A 226 30.19 19.82 0.48
C ASP A 226 29.04 20.58 1.18
N VAL A 227 28.38 19.95 2.12
CA VAL A 227 27.17 20.52 2.75
C VAL A 227 27.40 20.73 4.23
N THR A 228 27.06 21.94 4.70
CA THR A 228 26.96 22.27 6.12
C THR A 228 25.49 22.57 6.42
N LEU A 229 24.84 21.76 7.26
CA LEU A 229 23.50 22.01 7.76
C LEU A 229 23.57 22.71 9.11
N ILE A 230 22.93 23.87 9.24
CA ILE A 230 22.87 24.65 10.47
C ILE A 230 21.44 24.61 11.02
N GLU A 231 21.28 24.19 12.26
CA GLU A 231 20.01 24.19 13.00
C GLU A 231 20.19 25.00 14.28
N LYS A 232 19.19 25.85 14.62
CA LYS A 232 19.22 26.65 15.83
C LYS A 232 18.92 25.86 17.12
N GLY A 233 18.18 24.77 16.97
CA GLY A 233 17.82 23.86 18.05
C GLY A 233 18.85 22.75 18.25
N ASP A 234 18.57 21.88 19.21
CA ASP A 234 19.43 20.73 19.56
C ASP A 234 19.12 19.48 18.73
N LYS A 235 18.05 19.50 17.88
CA LYS A 235 17.57 18.36 17.11
C LYS A 235 17.19 18.74 15.68
N LEU A 236 17.51 17.86 14.73
CA LEU A 236 17.02 17.92 13.37
C LEU A 236 15.56 17.40 13.30
N GLY A 237 14.85 17.68 12.23
CA GLY A 237 13.48 17.22 11.99
C GLY A 237 12.41 18.29 12.23
N GLY A 238 12.75 19.39 12.90
CA GLY A 238 11.85 20.52 13.10
C GLY A 238 10.50 20.12 13.74
N ARG A 239 9.40 20.64 13.23
CA ARG A 239 8.05 20.36 13.74
C ARG A 239 7.59 18.89 13.62
N LEU A 240 8.32 18.07 12.88
CA LEU A 240 7.98 16.65 12.77
C LEU A 240 8.09 15.95 14.15
N HIS A 241 8.95 16.43 15.06
CA HIS A 241 9.00 15.95 16.43
C HIS A 241 7.67 16.14 17.18
N GLU A 242 7.11 17.35 17.11
CA GLU A 242 5.84 17.69 17.77
C GLU A 242 4.67 16.90 17.15
N ILE A 243 4.61 16.85 15.82
CA ILE A 243 3.53 16.16 15.09
C ILE A 243 3.56 14.66 15.37
N SER A 244 4.74 14.06 15.48
CA SER A 244 4.92 12.61 15.63
C SER A 244 4.78 12.11 17.06
N CYS A 245 4.61 12.98 18.07
CA CYS A 245 4.45 12.57 19.47
C CYS A 245 3.15 11.79 19.74
N LEU A 246 2.12 11.98 18.92
CA LEU A 246 0.85 11.27 19.06
C LEU A 246 1.02 9.79 18.73
N SER A 247 0.46 8.89 19.57
CA SER A 247 0.66 7.45 19.46
C SER A 247 0.27 6.89 18.09
N PHE A 248 -0.85 7.34 17.52
CA PHE A 248 -1.35 6.91 16.24
C PHE A 248 -0.56 7.46 15.01
N LYS A 249 0.40 8.36 15.22
CA LYS A 249 1.28 8.89 14.16
C LYS A 249 2.62 8.14 14.10
N PHE A 250 2.56 6.84 14.25
CA PHE A 250 3.72 5.96 14.25
C PHE A 250 4.57 6.12 12.98
N ASP A 251 3.93 6.17 11.81
CA ASP A 251 4.64 6.31 10.52
C ASP A 251 5.44 7.60 10.41
N MET A 252 4.94 8.69 11.00
CA MET A 252 5.67 9.96 11.05
C MET A 252 6.93 9.86 11.91
N ARG A 253 6.91 9.07 13.02
CA ARG A 253 8.11 8.78 13.79
C ARG A 253 9.13 7.95 13.01
N GLN A 254 8.66 6.99 12.24
CA GLN A 254 9.53 6.21 11.35
C GLN A 254 10.17 7.10 10.28
N HIS A 255 9.38 8.00 9.69
CA HIS A 255 9.90 8.95 8.71
C HIS A 255 10.91 9.93 9.32
N LEU A 256 10.68 10.40 10.54
CA LEU A 256 11.64 11.24 11.26
C LEU A 256 12.97 10.51 11.47
N ARG A 257 12.94 9.23 11.86
CA ARG A 257 14.16 8.40 12.04
C ARG A 257 14.91 8.21 10.72
N TRP A 258 14.17 7.94 9.65
CA TRP A 258 14.75 7.79 8.31
C TRP A 258 15.41 9.10 7.80
N LEU A 259 14.84 10.24 8.16
CA LEU A 259 15.30 11.56 7.73
C LEU A 259 16.61 11.96 8.42
N MET A 260 16.87 11.51 9.66
CA MET A 260 18.06 11.82 10.48
C MET A 260 19.17 10.81 10.28
#